data_79131fb38d94e6e28453864c313d5fdb
#
_entry.id   79131fb38d94e6e28453864c313d5fdb
#
_cell.length_a   1.000
_cell.length_b   1.000
_cell.length_c   1.000
_cell.angle_alpha   90.00
_cell.angle_beta   90.00
_cell.angle_gamma   90.00
#
_symmetry.space_group_name_H-M   'P 1'
#
loop_
_entity.id
_entity.type
_entity.pdbx_description
1 polymer ?
#
loop_
_entity_poly.entity_id
_entity_poly.type
_entity_poly.pdbx_seq_one_letter_code
_entity_poly.pdbx_strand_id
1 'polypeptide(L)'
;MSEGQGAIDAGQERLERRQAHLKLRFAPVVLSLLAAGVVLSPPSHAQHISNGVAVFAALDKVTARTSKFEVPLNETVQFGALKVTPRVCYSRPPTEEPKTTSFVEVDEIELEGQEKRVFTGWMVAESPGLNAVEHPVFDVWLTACQKPSGSMAQRPGDDPAATGAAPAEMPLAPARRRVRR
;
A
#
# COMPACT_ATOMS: atom_id res chain seq x y z
N MET A 1 -82.70 21.81 4.17
CA MET A 1 -81.41 21.70 4.86
C MET A 1 -80.39 21.13 3.89
N SER A 2 -80.00 21.84 2.83
CA SER A 2 -79.10 21.35 1.78
C SER A 2 -78.08 22.39 1.27
N GLU A 3 -77.96 23.59 1.89
CA GLU A 3 -77.07 24.64 1.36
C GLU A 3 -75.73 24.78 2.04
N GLY A 4 -75.44 24.02 3.11
CA GLY A 4 -74.25 24.11 3.83
C GLY A 4 -73.06 23.22 3.32
N GLN A 5 -73.30 22.19 2.54
CA GLN A 5 -72.31 21.22 2.14
C GLN A 5 -71.46 21.66 0.94
N GLY A 6 -72.00 22.47 0.04
CA GLY A 6 -71.27 22.92 -1.17
C GLY A 6 -70.15 23.95 -0.86
N ALA A 7 -70.27 24.72 0.25
CA ALA A 7 -69.30 25.75 0.60
C ALA A 7 -68.04 25.15 1.24
N ILE A 8 -68.19 24.05 1.96
CA ILE A 8 -67.05 23.35 2.62
C ILE A 8 -66.20 22.61 1.59
N ASP A 9 -66.84 22.04 0.58
CA ASP A 9 -66.17 21.26 -0.47
C ASP A 9 -65.29 22.14 -1.39
N ALA A 10 -65.81 23.33 -1.76
CA ALA A 10 -65.04 24.32 -2.55
C ALA A 10 -63.83 24.89 -1.82
N GLY A 11 -63.87 24.92 -0.46
CA GLY A 11 -62.74 25.35 0.37
C GLY A 11 -61.61 24.32 0.41
N GLN A 12 -61.95 23.05 0.50
CA GLN A 12 -60.99 21.94 0.54
C GLN A 12 -60.27 21.77 -0.80
N GLU A 13 -60.96 21.83 -1.94
CA GLU A 13 -60.34 21.79 -3.26
C GLU A 13 -59.32 22.92 -3.50
N ARG A 14 -59.58 24.11 -2.98
CA ARG A 14 -58.64 25.24 -3.10
C ARG A 14 -57.36 25.05 -2.25
N LEU A 15 -57.49 24.45 -1.10
CA LEU A 15 -56.34 24.15 -0.23
C LEU A 15 -55.47 23.06 -0.83
N GLU A 16 -56.06 22.00 -1.39
CA GLU A 16 -55.31 20.93 -2.03
C GLU A 16 -54.56 21.40 -3.29
N ARG A 17 -55.21 22.22 -4.12
CA ARG A 17 -54.53 22.83 -5.29
C ARG A 17 -53.36 23.74 -4.91
N ARG A 18 -53.48 24.51 -3.81
CA ARG A 18 -52.38 25.34 -3.31
C ARG A 18 -51.22 24.51 -2.78
N GLN A 19 -51.49 23.40 -2.08
CA GLN A 19 -50.47 22.49 -1.61
C GLN A 19 -49.77 21.73 -2.75
N ALA A 20 -50.52 21.34 -3.79
CA ALA A 20 -49.95 20.68 -4.96
C ALA A 20 -48.99 21.60 -5.73
N HIS A 21 -49.35 22.87 -5.93
CA HIS A 21 -48.47 23.85 -6.57
C HIS A 21 -47.23 24.21 -5.76
N LEU A 22 -47.34 24.20 -4.41
CA LEU A 22 -46.21 24.48 -3.54
C LEU A 22 -45.21 23.30 -3.58
N LYS A 23 -45.66 22.05 -3.54
CA LYS A 23 -44.83 20.85 -3.65
C LYS A 23 -44.12 20.78 -5.01
N LEU A 24 -44.76 21.18 -6.10
CA LEU A 24 -44.19 21.13 -7.46
C LEU A 24 -43.10 22.18 -7.69
N ARG A 25 -43.14 23.32 -6.98
CA ARG A 25 -42.13 24.38 -7.12
C ARG A 25 -40.86 24.13 -6.32
N PHE A 26 -40.92 23.35 -5.23
CA PHE A 26 -39.75 23.02 -4.41
C PHE A 26 -39.04 21.73 -4.85
N ALA A 27 -39.72 20.84 -5.58
CA ALA A 27 -39.15 19.56 -6.04
C ALA A 27 -37.85 19.73 -6.90
N PRO A 28 -37.78 20.65 -7.88
CA PRO A 28 -36.59 20.80 -8.69
C PRO A 28 -35.40 21.44 -7.93
N VAL A 29 -35.70 22.29 -6.93
CA VAL A 29 -34.64 22.94 -6.13
C VAL A 29 -33.96 21.94 -5.19
N VAL A 30 -34.72 21.06 -4.57
CA VAL A 30 -34.17 20.01 -3.68
C VAL A 30 -33.38 18.97 -4.49
N LEU A 31 -33.86 18.59 -5.65
CA LEU A 31 -33.15 17.66 -6.54
C LEU A 31 -31.85 18.26 -7.10
N SER A 32 -31.81 19.56 -7.39
CA SER A 32 -30.60 20.27 -7.84
C SER A 32 -29.54 20.38 -6.74
N LEU A 33 -29.93 20.56 -5.48
CA LEU A 33 -28.99 20.62 -4.35
C LEU A 33 -28.38 19.24 -4.04
N LEU A 34 -29.12 18.15 -4.20
CA LEU A 34 -28.59 16.79 -4.04
C LEU A 34 -27.60 16.42 -5.15
N ALA A 35 -27.81 16.86 -6.39
CA ALA A 35 -26.91 16.61 -7.50
C ALA A 35 -25.57 17.37 -7.39
N ALA A 36 -25.57 18.56 -6.79
CA ALA A 36 -24.35 19.36 -6.58
C ALA A 36 -23.42 18.77 -5.52
N GLY A 37 -23.91 17.99 -4.56
CA GLY A 37 -23.11 17.37 -3.49
C GLY A 37 -22.22 16.22 -3.97
N VAL A 38 -22.53 15.58 -5.09
CA VAL A 38 -21.76 14.43 -5.60
C VAL A 38 -20.49 14.84 -6.34
N VAL A 39 -20.43 16.07 -6.85
CA VAL A 39 -19.32 16.53 -7.72
C VAL A 39 -18.14 17.11 -6.92
N LEU A 40 -18.31 17.40 -5.63
CA LEU A 40 -17.29 18.03 -4.77
C LEU A 40 -16.50 17.04 -3.89
N SER A 41 -16.64 15.72 -4.10
CA SER A 41 -15.82 14.75 -3.37
C SER A 41 -14.39 14.82 -3.91
N PRO A 42 -13.38 15.26 -3.11
CA PRO A 42 -11.99 15.23 -3.53
C PRO A 42 -11.60 13.77 -3.82
N PRO A 43 -10.79 13.50 -4.85
CA PRO A 43 -10.28 12.15 -5.10
C PRO A 43 -9.47 11.71 -3.89
N SER A 44 -9.94 10.67 -3.20
CA SER A 44 -9.19 10.04 -2.12
C SER A 44 -8.05 9.24 -2.73
N HIS A 45 -6.86 9.84 -2.81
CA HIS A 45 -5.65 9.14 -3.20
C HIS A 45 -5.13 8.35 -1.99
N ALA A 46 -5.31 7.04 -2.02
CA ALA A 46 -4.58 6.16 -1.11
C ALA A 46 -3.09 6.25 -1.46
N GLN A 47 -2.31 6.92 -0.63
CA GLN A 47 -0.87 7.04 -0.82
C GLN A 47 -0.21 5.70 -0.47
N HIS A 48 0.61 5.18 -1.37
CA HIS A 48 1.46 4.02 -1.13
C HIS A 48 2.91 4.38 -1.49
N ILE A 49 3.83 3.84 -0.71
CA ILE A 49 5.27 3.99 -0.90
C ILE A 49 5.74 2.78 -1.69
N SER A 50 6.34 3.01 -2.87
CA SER A 50 7.01 1.97 -3.64
C SER A 50 8.38 1.68 -3.03
N ASN A 51 8.65 0.40 -2.80
CA ASN A 51 9.90 -0.09 -2.22
C ASN A 51 10.62 -0.97 -3.25
N GLY A 52 11.94 -1.06 -3.15
CA GLY A 52 12.77 -1.80 -4.10
C GLY A 52 13.12 -3.22 -3.67
N VAL A 53 12.82 -3.60 -2.42
CA VAL A 53 13.15 -4.91 -1.85
C VAL A 53 11.95 -5.45 -1.09
N ALA A 54 11.60 -6.71 -1.34
CA ALA A 54 10.62 -7.47 -0.58
C ALA A 54 11.33 -8.38 0.42
N VAL A 55 10.83 -8.44 1.65
CA VAL A 55 11.36 -9.30 2.72
C VAL A 55 10.37 -10.41 2.97
N PHE A 56 10.85 -11.63 2.84
CA PHE A 56 10.06 -12.83 3.06
C PHE A 56 10.54 -13.59 4.29
N ALA A 57 9.63 -14.31 4.89
CA ALA A 57 9.96 -15.43 5.76
C ALA A 57 9.54 -16.74 5.08
N ALA A 58 10.31 -17.78 5.33
CA ALA A 58 10.03 -19.11 4.83
C ALA A 58 10.20 -20.15 5.93
N LEU A 59 9.33 -21.14 5.93
CA LEU A 59 9.36 -22.29 6.83
C LEU A 59 9.70 -23.54 6.02
N ASP A 60 10.75 -24.23 6.45
CA ASP A 60 11.00 -25.63 6.07
C ASP A 60 10.25 -26.54 7.05
N LYS A 61 9.21 -27.21 6.56
CA LYS A 61 8.33 -28.07 7.36
C LYS A 61 9.02 -29.36 7.81
N VAL A 62 10.05 -29.81 7.09
CA VAL A 62 10.79 -31.05 7.43
C VAL A 62 11.70 -30.80 8.63
N THR A 63 12.39 -29.67 8.63
CA THR A 63 13.34 -29.30 9.69
C THR A 63 12.77 -28.40 10.77
N ALA A 64 11.52 -27.91 10.57
CA ALA A 64 10.83 -26.92 11.40
C ALA A 64 11.65 -25.62 11.57
N ARG A 65 12.43 -25.24 10.58
CA ARG A 65 13.27 -24.02 10.59
C ARG A 65 12.61 -22.91 9.82
N THR A 66 12.56 -21.75 10.45
CA THR A 66 12.14 -20.50 9.79
C THR A 66 13.37 -19.66 9.43
N SER A 67 13.41 -19.18 8.21
CA SER A 67 14.46 -18.29 7.70
C SER A 67 13.85 -17.01 7.14
N LYS A 68 14.60 -15.90 7.18
CA LYS A 68 14.23 -14.66 6.51
C LYS A 68 15.21 -14.38 5.39
N PHE A 69 14.71 -13.86 4.26
CA PHE A 69 15.53 -13.47 3.12
C PHE A 69 14.94 -12.26 2.41
N GLU A 70 15.81 -11.48 1.79
CA GLU A 70 15.48 -10.28 1.05
C GLU A 70 15.60 -10.55 -0.43
N VAL A 71 14.65 -10.05 -1.21
CA VAL A 71 14.63 -10.20 -2.66
C VAL A 71 14.40 -8.83 -3.29
N PRO A 72 15.37 -8.30 -4.05
CA PRO A 72 15.15 -7.12 -4.87
C PRO A 72 14.03 -7.35 -5.89
N LEU A 73 13.31 -6.30 -6.26
CA LEU A 73 12.24 -6.41 -7.24
C LEU A 73 12.78 -6.92 -8.58
N ASN A 74 12.04 -7.83 -9.20
CA ASN A 74 12.36 -8.53 -10.45
C ASN A 74 13.61 -9.42 -10.41
N GLU A 75 14.18 -9.63 -9.23
CA GLU A 75 15.20 -10.65 -9.01
C GLU A 75 14.56 -11.92 -8.43
N THR A 76 15.23 -13.05 -8.59
CA THR A 76 14.75 -14.35 -8.13
C THR A 76 15.70 -14.89 -7.07
N VAL A 77 15.17 -15.26 -5.92
CA VAL A 77 15.89 -15.96 -4.86
C VAL A 77 15.32 -17.36 -4.68
N GLN A 78 16.19 -18.33 -4.58
CA GLN A 78 15.80 -19.73 -4.36
C GLN A 78 15.80 -20.06 -2.86
N PHE A 79 14.70 -20.67 -2.40
CA PHE A 79 14.58 -21.26 -1.08
C PHE A 79 14.08 -22.70 -1.21
N GLY A 80 14.95 -23.66 -0.94
CA GLY A 80 14.66 -25.08 -1.20
C GLY A 80 14.36 -25.34 -2.67
N ALA A 81 13.20 -25.89 -2.97
CA ALA A 81 12.71 -26.10 -4.33
C ALA A 81 11.97 -24.88 -4.92
N LEU A 82 11.73 -23.84 -4.12
CA LEU A 82 10.95 -22.68 -4.55
C LEU A 82 11.86 -21.54 -5.02
N LYS A 83 11.49 -20.93 -6.14
CA LYS A 83 12.06 -19.69 -6.69
C LYS A 83 11.07 -18.56 -6.50
N VAL A 84 11.44 -17.55 -5.71
CA VAL A 84 10.58 -16.42 -5.33
C VAL A 84 11.00 -15.17 -6.08
N THR A 85 10.07 -14.56 -6.81
CA THR A 85 10.30 -13.35 -7.63
C THR A 85 9.24 -12.30 -7.31
N PRO A 86 9.55 -11.28 -6.50
CA PRO A 86 8.65 -10.15 -6.28
C PRO A 86 8.69 -9.19 -7.48
N ARG A 87 7.51 -8.75 -7.93
CA ARG A 87 7.37 -7.80 -9.03
C ARG A 87 7.20 -6.37 -8.55
N VAL A 88 6.46 -6.18 -7.47
CA VAL A 88 6.25 -4.88 -6.82
C VAL A 88 6.16 -5.08 -5.31
N CYS A 89 6.53 -4.06 -4.53
CA CYS A 89 6.41 -4.07 -3.08
C CYS A 89 5.99 -2.68 -2.59
N TYR A 90 4.83 -2.61 -1.93
CA TYR A 90 4.22 -1.37 -1.48
C TYR A 90 4.02 -1.38 0.03
N SER A 91 4.26 -0.23 0.67
CA SER A 91 3.89 0.03 2.05
C SER A 91 3.09 1.31 2.17
N ARG A 92 2.37 1.50 3.27
CA ARG A 92 1.70 2.77 3.58
C ARG A 92 2.61 3.70 4.37
N PRO A 93 2.35 5.03 4.33
CA PRO A 93 3.03 5.99 5.19
C PRO A 93 2.82 5.66 6.67
N PRO A 94 3.80 6.01 7.56
CA PRO A 94 3.70 5.75 9.01
C PRO A 94 2.51 6.43 9.70
N THR A 95 1.88 7.40 9.03
CA THR A 95 0.70 8.13 9.52
C THR A 95 -0.63 7.39 9.28
N GLU A 96 -0.59 6.33 8.48
CA GLU A 96 -1.75 5.50 8.16
C GLU A 96 -1.63 4.13 8.83
N GLU A 97 -2.75 3.38 8.85
CA GLU A 97 -2.73 1.99 9.29
C GLU A 97 -1.72 1.19 8.45
N PRO A 98 -0.78 0.46 9.10
CA PRO A 98 0.22 -0.32 8.39
C PRO A 98 -0.42 -1.31 7.42
N LYS A 99 0.01 -1.24 6.17
CA LYS A 99 -0.37 -2.21 5.15
C LYS A 99 0.76 -2.39 4.16
N THR A 100 1.28 -3.61 4.10
CA THR A 100 2.40 -3.98 3.26
C THR A 100 1.97 -5.07 2.29
N THR A 101 2.13 -4.83 1.00
CA THR A 101 1.69 -5.75 -0.05
C THR A 101 2.75 -5.92 -1.11
N SER A 102 2.90 -7.13 -1.63
CA SER A 102 3.79 -7.42 -2.76
C SER A 102 3.09 -8.34 -3.75
N PHE A 103 3.24 -8.08 -5.03
CA PHE A 103 2.86 -9.04 -6.08
C PHE A 103 4.03 -9.96 -6.33
N VAL A 104 3.81 -11.26 -6.16
CA VAL A 104 4.87 -12.27 -6.13
C VAL A 104 4.53 -13.40 -7.09
N GLU A 105 5.55 -13.86 -7.77
CA GLU A 105 5.52 -15.08 -8.55
C GLU A 105 6.44 -16.11 -7.90
N VAL A 106 5.97 -17.35 -7.78
CA VAL A 106 6.77 -18.44 -7.23
C VAL A 106 6.71 -19.64 -8.14
N ASP A 107 7.88 -20.12 -8.50
CA ASP A 107 8.06 -21.31 -9.32
C ASP A 107 8.69 -22.43 -8.45
N GLU A 108 8.23 -23.66 -8.64
CA GLU A 108 8.80 -24.87 -8.05
C GLU A 108 9.75 -25.51 -9.05
N ILE A 109 10.92 -25.94 -8.56
CA ILE A 109 11.84 -26.76 -9.33
C ILE A 109 11.47 -28.23 -9.06
N GLU A 110 10.91 -28.89 -10.07
CA GLU A 110 10.58 -30.30 -10.01
C GLU A 110 11.84 -31.18 -10.05
N LEU A 111 11.72 -32.46 -9.67
CA LEU A 111 12.85 -33.40 -9.60
C LEU A 111 13.60 -33.57 -10.93
N GLU A 112 12.91 -33.35 -12.04
CA GLU A 112 13.50 -33.40 -13.41
C GLU A 112 14.14 -32.07 -13.83
N GLY A 113 14.17 -31.06 -12.94
CA GLY A 113 14.72 -29.75 -13.21
C GLY A 113 13.79 -28.82 -13.97
N GLN A 114 12.55 -29.21 -14.22
CA GLN A 114 11.54 -28.34 -14.82
C GLN A 114 11.02 -27.33 -13.80
N GLU A 115 10.72 -26.12 -14.26
CA GLU A 115 10.14 -25.08 -13.43
C GLU A 115 8.64 -25.02 -13.68
N LYS A 116 7.88 -25.06 -12.58
CA LYS A 116 6.42 -24.98 -12.62
C LYS A 116 5.92 -23.84 -11.73
N ARG A 117 5.12 -22.94 -12.29
CA ARG A 117 4.49 -21.88 -11.52
C ARG A 117 3.49 -22.46 -10.52
N VAL A 118 3.78 -22.26 -9.22
CA VAL A 118 2.92 -22.73 -8.12
C VAL A 118 2.12 -21.60 -7.47
N PHE A 119 2.58 -20.37 -7.63
CA PHE A 119 1.88 -19.20 -7.09
C PHE A 119 2.09 -17.97 -7.97
N THR A 120 1.03 -17.19 -8.14
CA THR A 120 1.06 -15.82 -8.70
C THR A 120 -0.04 -15.02 -8.05
N GLY A 121 0.34 -13.97 -7.30
CA GLY A 121 -0.66 -13.17 -6.62
C GLY A 121 -0.09 -12.13 -5.66
N TRP A 122 -1.02 -11.45 -4.97
CA TRP A 122 -0.70 -10.48 -3.95
C TRP A 122 -0.55 -11.16 -2.60
N MET A 123 0.59 -10.95 -1.95
CA MET A 123 0.83 -11.28 -0.54
C MET A 123 0.64 -10.04 0.33
N VAL A 124 0.09 -10.23 1.54
CA VAL A 124 -0.16 -9.17 2.52
C VAL A 124 0.56 -9.54 3.81
N ALA A 125 1.50 -8.69 4.24
CA ALA A 125 2.35 -8.98 5.40
C ALA A 125 1.59 -9.04 6.73
N GLU A 126 0.54 -8.22 6.87
CA GLU A 126 -0.30 -8.16 8.09
C GLU A 126 -1.27 -9.36 8.20
N SER A 127 -1.43 -10.12 7.11
CA SER A 127 -2.34 -11.26 7.04
C SER A 127 -1.72 -12.41 6.24
N PRO A 128 -0.60 -12.98 6.71
CA PRO A 128 0.15 -14.00 5.96
C PRO A 128 -0.67 -15.26 5.64
N GLY A 129 -1.65 -15.59 6.49
CA GLY A 129 -2.53 -16.75 6.26
C GLY A 129 -3.53 -16.59 5.11
N LEU A 130 -3.67 -15.39 4.50
CA LEU A 130 -4.61 -15.21 3.39
C LEU A 130 -4.01 -15.59 2.03
N ASN A 131 -2.75 -15.27 1.78
CA ASN A 131 -2.09 -15.45 0.49
C ASN A 131 -0.60 -15.77 0.66
N ALA A 132 -0.27 -16.77 1.48
CA ALA A 132 1.07 -17.35 1.52
C ALA A 132 1.21 -18.45 0.45
N VAL A 133 2.43 -18.80 0.11
CA VAL A 133 2.70 -20.04 -0.63
C VAL A 133 2.69 -21.20 0.35
N GLU A 134 1.77 -22.11 0.17
CA GLU A 134 1.67 -23.37 0.89
C GLU A 134 2.12 -24.52 -0.02
N HIS A 135 3.36 -24.92 0.14
CA HIS A 135 3.93 -26.08 -0.56
C HIS A 135 4.02 -27.27 0.41
N PRO A 136 4.00 -28.54 0.00
CA PRO A 136 4.09 -29.69 0.91
C PRO A 136 5.27 -29.65 1.88
N VAL A 137 6.40 -29.06 1.47
CA VAL A 137 7.65 -29.00 2.23
C VAL A 137 7.97 -27.59 2.73
N PHE A 138 7.58 -26.56 1.99
CA PHE A 138 7.97 -25.18 2.25
C PHE A 138 6.78 -24.26 2.29
N ASP A 139 6.73 -23.33 3.25
CA ASP A 139 5.81 -22.21 3.23
C ASP A 139 6.61 -20.91 3.06
N VAL A 140 6.09 -19.95 2.28
CA VAL A 140 6.72 -18.65 2.06
C VAL A 140 5.66 -17.56 2.17
N TRP A 141 5.96 -16.50 2.95
CA TRP A 141 5.07 -15.35 3.11
C TRP A 141 5.84 -14.03 3.18
N LEU A 142 5.19 -12.96 2.79
CA LEU A 142 5.71 -11.61 2.90
C LEU A 142 5.75 -11.15 4.36
N THR A 143 6.82 -10.46 4.77
CA THR A 143 6.93 -9.84 6.10
C THR A 143 7.12 -8.34 6.07
N ALA A 144 7.79 -7.80 5.05
CA ALA A 144 8.04 -6.37 4.93
C ALA A 144 8.37 -5.96 3.48
N CYS A 145 8.29 -4.66 3.22
CA CYS A 145 8.90 -4.00 2.06
C CYS A 145 9.95 -3.00 2.54
N GLN A 146 11.11 -2.95 1.89
CA GLN A 146 12.22 -2.07 2.26
C GLN A 146 12.76 -1.32 1.04
N LYS A 147 13.40 -0.18 1.30
CA LYS A 147 14.23 0.49 0.30
C LYS A 147 15.51 -0.32 0.09
N PRO A 148 16.10 -0.33 -1.12
CA PRO A 148 17.38 -0.99 -1.35
C PRO A 148 18.43 -0.48 -0.36
N SER A 149 19.18 -1.36 0.28
CA SER A 149 20.21 -1.03 1.28
C SER A 149 21.40 -0.23 0.73
N GLY A 150 21.41 0.13 -0.54
CA GLY A 150 22.44 0.95 -1.21
C GLY A 150 22.02 2.38 -1.52
N SER A 151 20.77 2.78 -1.29
CA SER A 151 20.41 4.19 -1.36
C SER A 151 20.83 4.83 -0.03
N MET A 152 22.05 5.37 0.03
CA MET A 152 22.38 6.35 1.07
C MET A 152 21.21 7.33 1.13
N ALA A 153 20.56 7.40 2.30
CA ALA A 153 19.61 8.44 2.57
C ALA A 153 20.30 9.76 2.21
N GLN A 154 19.82 10.40 1.15
CA GLN A 154 20.22 11.76 0.83
C GLN A 154 19.87 12.57 2.07
N ARG A 155 20.90 12.95 2.84
CA ARG A 155 20.71 13.87 3.97
C ARG A 155 20.08 15.13 3.39
N PRO A 156 19.02 15.68 4.02
CA PRO A 156 18.51 16.99 3.64
C PRO A 156 19.64 18.00 3.91
N GLY A 157 20.36 18.47 2.89
CA GLY A 157 21.47 19.38 3.03
C GLY A 157 22.54 19.30 1.94
N ASP A 158 22.57 18.30 1.08
CA ASP A 158 23.50 18.25 -0.04
C ASP A 158 22.92 19.00 -1.26
N ASP A 159 22.75 20.31 -1.11
CA ASP A 159 22.66 21.22 -2.25
C ASP A 159 24.04 21.31 -2.93
N PRO A 160 24.14 21.12 -4.26
CA PRO A 160 25.41 21.20 -4.98
C PRO A 160 25.89 22.66 -5.25
N ALA A 161 25.68 23.56 -4.29
CA ALA A 161 26.07 24.97 -4.41
C ALA A 161 26.97 25.45 -3.26
N ALA A 162 28.06 24.71 -2.97
CA ALA A 162 29.15 25.26 -2.18
C ALA A 162 30.50 24.77 -2.75
N THR A 163 30.78 25.21 -3.96
CA THR A 163 32.15 25.18 -4.52
C THR A 163 32.96 26.27 -3.83
N GLY A 164 33.97 25.90 -3.06
CA GLY A 164 35.01 26.83 -2.66
C GLY A 164 35.36 26.81 -1.19
N ALA A 165 36.07 25.78 -0.74
CA ALA A 165 37.06 25.93 0.34
C ALA A 165 38.15 24.86 0.16
N ALA A 166 39.41 25.32 0.08
CA ALA A 166 40.62 24.55 -0.09
C ALA A 166 40.87 23.55 1.06
N PRO A 167 41.63 22.47 0.82
CA PRO A 167 41.89 21.48 1.86
C PRO A 167 42.79 22.07 2.96
N ALA A 168 42.27 22.12 4.17
CA ALA A 168 43.08 22.41 5.34
C ALA A 168 44.00 21.20 5.63
N GLU A 169 45.29 21.47 5.62
CA GLU A 169 46.42 20.62 5.96
C GLU A 169 46.23 19.99 7.36
N MET A 170 46.20 18.68 7.45
CA MET A 170 46.14 17.96 8.72
C MET A 170 47.54 17.95 9.38
N PRO A 171 47.70 18.33 10.67
CA PRO A 171 48.95 18.20 11.37
C PRO A 171 49.31 16.72 11.61
N LEU A 172 50.51 16.33 11.20
CA LEU A 172 51.12 15.02 11.45
C LEU A 172 51.27 14.77 12.95
N ALA A 173 50.66 13.69 13.45
CA ALA A 173 50.81 13.21 14.80
C ALA A 173 52.25 12.67 15.02
N PRO A 174 52.89 12.94 16.19
CA PRO A 174 54.26 12.49 16.44
C PRO A 174 54.34 10.97 16.66
N ALA A 175 55.35 10.37 16.06
CA ALA A 175 55.68 8.95 16.13
C ALA A 175 55.95 8.50 17.58
N ARG A 176 55.24 7.49 18.08
CA ARG A 176 55.50 6.83 19.35
C ARG A 176 56.80 6.00 19.27
N ARG A 177 57.78 6.42 20.04
CA ARG A 177 59.06 5.76 20.26
C ARG A 177 58.85 4.39 20.95
N ARG A 178 59.22 3.31 20.26
CA ARG A 178 59.27 1.96 20.84
C ARG A 178 60.39 1.88 21.82
N VAL A 179 60.14 1.67 23.12
CA VAL A 179 61.15 1.28 24.13
C VAL A 179 61.26 -0.25 24.08
N ARG A 180 62.43 -0.74 23.74
CA ARG A 180 62.84 -2.14 23.92
C ARG A 180 63.19 -2.37 25.41
N ARG A 181 62.62 -3.40 25.96
CA ARG A 181 63.24 -4.20 27.06
C ARG A 181 63.11 -5.66 26.71
#